data_44ea8f5dc30436f625058f31d5154e3e
#
_entry.id   44ea8f5dc30436f625058f31d5154e3e
#
_cell.length_a   1.000
_cell.length_b   1.000
_cell.length_c   1.000
_cell.angle_alpha   90.00
_cell.angle_beta   90.00
_cell.angle_gamma   90.00
#
_symmetry.space_group_name_H-M   'P 1'
#
loop_
_entity.id
_entity.type
_entity.pdbx_description
1 polymer ?
#
loop_
_entity_poly.entity_id
_entity_poly.type
_entity_poly.pdbx_seq_one_letter_code
_entity_poly.pdbx_strand_id
1 'polypeptide(L)'
;MDIYKIITVNDLIKRTAVTDLYKGKVGFVYADNKSHLFEEIKDTNIDAYYFLLVQEGTAHVEIDMCTMDMHKKEIFLLTPFSAICVKNISENFSVLCLFMERALFEQIPNYSRFYGLLNQTCISKIVLENQSFRQIENTFFVFAS
;
A
#
# COMPACT_ATOMS: atom_id res chain seq x y z
N MET A 1 23.02 -1.06 15.89
CA MET A 1 22.59 0.13 15.15
C MET A 1 21.67 -0.27 14.02
N ASP A 2 20.45 0.19 14.13
CA ASP A 2 19.46 -0.19 13.14
C ASP A 2 19.58 0.67 11.91
N ILE A 3 20.03 0.04 10.85
CA ILE A 3 20.03 0.68 9.55
C ILE A 3 18.70 0.33 8.90
N TYR A 4 17.80 1.29 8.84
CA TYR A 4 16.54 1.08 8.16
C TYR A 4 16.83 0.85 6.68
N LYS A 5 16.39 -0.30 6.20
CA LYS A 5 16.52 -0.63 4.81
C LYS A 5 15.50 0.17 4.02
N ILE A 6 15.96 0.93 3.03
CA ILE A 6 15.10 1.68 2.13
C ILE A 6 14.93 0.86 0.85
N ILE A 7 13.69 0.70 0.41
CA ILE A 7 13.37 -0.03 -0.80
C ILE A 7 12.54 0.86 -1.73
N THR A 8 12.89 0.89 -3.01
CA THR A 8 12.18 1.67 -4.02
C THR A 8 11.11 0.81 -4.71
N VAL A 9 10.23 1.45 -5.50
CA VAL A 9 9.25 0.70 -6.31
C VAL A 9 9.99 -0.25 -7.26
N ASN A 10 11.06 0.21 -7.88
CA ASN A 10 11.85 -0.63 -8.79
C ASN A 10 12.44 -1.84 -8.07
N ASP A 11 12.91 -1.67 -6.84
CA ASP A 11 13.38 -2.78 -6.01
C ASP A 11 12.28 -3.79 -5.73
N LEU A 12 11.07 -3.31 -5.40
CA LEU A 12 9.92 -4.17 -5.17
C LEU A 12 9.61 -5.00 -6.40
N ILE A 13 9.60 -4.38 -7.57
CA ILE A 13 9.33 -5.07 -8.83
C ILE A 13 10.38 -6.15 -9.11
N LYS A 14 11.64 -5.86 -8.85
CA LYS A 14 12.73 -6.81 -9.13
C LYS A 14 12.84 -7.95 -8.13
N ARG A 15 12.47 -7.71 -6.87
CA ARG A 15 12.72 -8.65 -5.77
C ARG A 15 11.49 -9.38 -5.28
N THR A 16 10.30 -8.92 -5.66
CA THR A 16 9.03 -9.47 -5.17
C THR A 16 8.11 -9.77 -6.35
N ALA A 17 6.89 -10.24 -6.04
CA ALA A 17 5.87 -10.52 -7.04
C ALA A 17 5.13 -9.27 -7.54
N VAL A 18 5.62 -8.09 -7.23
CA VAL A 18 5.00 -6.82 -7.67
C VAL A 18 5.16 -6.67 -9.18
N THR A 19 4.05 -6.42 -9.86
CA THR A 19 4.00 -6.24 -11.31
C THR A 19 4.34 -4.80 -11.67
N ASP A 20 5.21 -4.63 -12.67
CA ASP A 20 5.57 -3.31 -13.19
C ASP A 20 4.47 -2.79 -14.10
N LEU A 21 3.78 -1.73 -13.69
CA LEU A 21 2.74 -1.08 -14.50
C LEU A 21 3.27 0.08 -15.33
N TYR A 22 4.40 0.69 -14.94
CA TYR A 22 4.93 1.84 -15.66
C TYR A 22 6.41 2.06 -15.36
N LYS A 23 7.27 1.59 -16.24
CA LYS A 23 8.72 1.89 -16.28
C LYS A 23 9.44 1.80 -14.91
N GLY A 24 9.05 0.85 -14.08
CA GLY A 24 9.63 0.68 -12.75
C GLY A 24 9.19 1.72 -11.73
N LYS A 25 8.20 2.55 -12.06
CA LYS A 25 7.74 3.66 -11.20
C LYS A 25 6.39 3.41 -10.56
N VAL A 26 5.60 2.49 -11.11
CA VAL A 26 4.31 2.10 -10.57
C VAL A 26 4.26 0.58 -10.49
N GLY A 27 4.01 0.07 -9.32
CA GLY A 27 3.92 -1.37 -9.08
C GLY A 27 2.57 -1.76 -8.52
N PHE A 28 2.09 -2.95 -8.89
CA PHE A 28 0.82 -3.49 -8.43
C PHE A 28 1.00 -4.91 -7.95
N VAL A 29 0.32 -5.27 -6.87
CA VAL A 29 0.31 -6.65 -6.41
C VAL A 29 -0.99 -6.96 -5.68
N TYR A 30 -1.48 -8.17 -5.90
CA TYR A 30 -2.51 -8.79 -5.07
C TYR A 30 -1.79 -9.64 -4.02
N ALA A 31 -2.13 -9.45 -2.77
CA ALA A 31 -1.52 -10.21 -1.68
C ALA A 31 -2.61 -10.83 -0.79
N ASP A 32 -2.34 -12.02 -0.28
CA ASP A 32 -3.22 -12.73 0.64
C ASP A 32 -2.40 -13.40 1.74
N ASN A 33 -3.03 -14.26 2.52
CA ASN A 33 -2.37 -14.93 3.65
C ASN A 33 -1.27 -15.91 3.22
N LYS A 34 -1.19 -16.24 1.94
CA LYS A 34 -0.15 -17.13 1.39
C LYS A 34 1.00 -16.35 0.73
N SER A 35 0.84 -15.04 0.57
CA SER A 35 1.85 -14.21 -0.08
C SER A 35 3.01 -13.94 0.88
N HIS A 36 4.20 -13.81 0.31
CA HIS A 36 5.40 -13.48 1.07
C HIS A 36 5.70 -11.98 1.10
N LEU A 37 4.89 -11.16 0.44
CA LEU A 37 5.13 -9.73 0.32
C LEU A 37 5.34 -9.05 1.69
N PHE A 38 4.46 -9.33 2.64
CA PHE A 38 4.52 -8.66 3.95
C PHE A 38 5.76 -9.04 4.75
N GLU A 39 6.27 -10.26 4.57
CA GLU A 39 7.53 -10.66 5.17
C GLU A 39 8.71 -9.98 4.50
N GLU A 40 8.65 -9.83 3.18
CA GLU A 40 9.73 -9.22 2.39
C GLU A 40 9.88 -7.73 2.67
N ILE A 41 8.78 -7.03 2.97
CA ILE A 41 8.82 -5.60 3.27
C ILE A 41 8.87 -5.28 4.76
N LYS A 42 8.87 -6.31 5.61
CA LYS A 42 9.00 -6.12 7.06
C LYS A 42 10.31 -5.42 7.38
N ASP A 43 10.25 -4.46 8.29
CA ASP A 43 11.40 -3.67 8.73
C ASP A 43 12.09 -2.88 7.60
N THR A 44 11.34 -2.59 6.53
CA THR A 44 11.83 -1.75 5.44
C THR A 44 11.02 -0.47 5.35
N ASN A 45 11.67 0.61 4.94
CA ASN A 45 11.01 1.87 4.61
C ASN A 45 10.85 1.94 3.10
N ILE A 46 9.61 2.05 2.64
CA ILE A 46 9.32 2.06 1.21
C ILE A 46 9.34 3.51 0.73
N ASP A 47 10.23 3.81 -0.23
CA ASP A 47 10.33 5.14 -0.83
C ASP A 47 9.28 5.28 -1.93
N ALA A 48 8.02 5.31 -1.54
CA ALA A 48 6.89 5.42 -2.44
C ALA A 48 5.64 5.79 -1.69
N TYR A 49 4.69 6.40 -2.39
CA TYR A 49 3.30 6.43 -1.92
C TYR A 49 2.68 5.08 -2.25
N TYR A 50 1.91 4.50 -1.33
CA TYR A 50 1.25 3.25 -1.65
C TYR A 50 -0.14 3.17 -1.03
N PHE A 51 -1.01 2.51 -1.79
CA PHE A 51 -2.41 2.32 -1.46
C PHE A 51 -2.64 0.86 -1.15
N LEU A 52 -3.40 0.60 -0.09
CA LEU A 52 -3.81 -0.74 0.29
C LEU A 52 -5.33 -0.78 0.31
N LEU A 53 -5.93 -1.54 -0.58
CA LEU A 53 -7.38 -1.76 -0.60
C LEU A 53 -7.67 -3.16 -0.08
N VAL A 54 -8.29 -3.25 1.09
CA VAL A 54 -8.64 -4.54 1.69
C VAL A 54 -9.88 -5.10 1.00
N GLN A 55 -9.72 -6.26 0.35
CA GLN A 55 -10.81 -6.91 -0.37
C GLN A 55 -11.61 -7.87 0.50
N GLU A 56 -10.94 -8.64 1.34
CA GLU A 56 -11.56 -9.62 2.21
C GLU A 56 -10.77 -9.74 3.51
N GLY A 57 -11.45 -10.14 4.57
CA GLY A 57 -10.82 -10.46 5.83
C GLY A 57 -10.35 -9.26 6.63
N THR A 58 -9.48 -9.54 7.58
CA THR A 58 -8.94 -8.54 8.50
C THR A 58 -7.44 -8.75 8.68
N ALA A 59 -6.76 -7.65 9.01
CA ALA A 59 -5.34 -7.68 9.37
C ALA A 59 -5.11 -6.75 10.55
N HIS A 60 -4.21 -7.18 11.44
CA HIS A 60 -3.72 -6.33 12.53
C HIS A 60 -2.31 -5.92 12.17
N VAL A 61 -2.08 -4.62 12.04
CA VAL A 61 -0.82 -4.09 11.53
C VAL A 61 -0.28 -2.99 12.41
N GLU A 62 1.00 -2.76 12.28
CA GLU A 62 1.70 -1.63 12.87
C GLU A 62 2.30 -0.82 11.74
N ILE A 63 1.95 0.45 11.66
CA ILE A 63 2.49 1.37 10.65
C ILE A 63 3.10 2.53 11.40
N ASP A 64 4.43 2.71 11.23
CA ASP A 64 5.19 3.78 11.89
C ASP A 64 4.90 3.84 13.39
N MET A 65 4.91 2.68 14.05
CA MET A 65 4.68 2.49 15.49
C MET A 65 3.23 2.70 15.94
N CYS A 66 2.31 2.93 15.01
CA CYS A 66 0.88 3.00 15.31
C CYS A 66 0.21 1.68 14.95
N THR A 67 -0.44 1.06 15.91
CA THR A 67 -1.17 -0.19 15.66
C THR A 67 -2.58 0.10 15.18
N MET A 68 -3.07 -0.71 14.25
CA MET A 68 -4.42 -0.56 13.74
C MET A 68 -4.93 -1.84 13.12
N ASP A 69 -6.24 -1.92 12.94
CA ASP A 69 -6.89 -3.01 12.24
C ASP A 69 -7.31 -2.56 10.85
N MET A 70 -7.14 -3.45 9.88
CA MET A 70 -7.61 -3.27 8.53
C MET A 70 -8.80 -4.18 8.28
N HIS A 71 -9.85 -3.65 7.67
CA HIS A 71 -11.08 -4.38 7.39
C HIS A 71 -11.46 -4.23 5.92
N LYS A 72 -12.30 -5.15 5.45
CA LYS A 72 -12.86 -5.11 4.10
C LYS A 72 -13.46 -3.73 3.78
N LYS A 73 -13.25 -3.25 2.56
CA LYS A 73 -13.71 -1.96 2.04
C LYS A 73 -12.95 -0.75 2.59
N GLU A 74 -11.89 -0.97 3.32
CA GLU A 74 -11.03 0.11 3.76
C GLU A 74 -9.88 0.27 2.79
N ILE A 75 -9.58 1.53 2.45
CA ILE A 75 -8.41 1.87 1.67
C ILE A 75 -7.48 2.72 2.54
N PHE A 76 -6.20 2.37 2.50
CA PHE A 76 -5.17 3.06 3.26
C PHE A 76 -4.19 3.70 2.31
N LEU A 77 -3.82 4.94 2.57
CA LEU A 77 -2.76 5.61 1.84
C LEU A 77 -1.59 5.83 2.77
N LEU A 78 -0.43 5.32 2.39
CA LEU A 78 0.80 5.46 3.14
C LEU A 78 1.77 6.35 2.37
N THR A 79 2.48 7.21 3.11
CA THR A 79 3.44 8.16 2.55
C THR A 79 4.82 7.53 2.42
N PRO A 80 5.73 8.15 1.65
CA PRO A 80 7.10 7.64 1.51
C PRO A 80 7.79 7.47 2.86
N PHE A 81 8.60 6.42 2.92
CA PHE A 81 9.39 6.01 4.09
C PHE A 81 8.55 5.48 5.26
N SER A 82 7.26 5.25 5.06
CA SER A 82 6.45 4.52 6.03
C SER A 82 6.86 3.05 6.06
N ALA A 83 6.88 2.49 7.27
CA ALA A 83 7.16 1.08 7.47
C ALA A 83 5.90 0.38 7.96
N ILE A 84 5.53 -0.72 7.30
CA ILE A 84 4.39 -1.54 7.70
C ILE A 84 4.88 -2.89 8.22
N CYS A 85 4.34 -3.30 9.35
CA CYS A 85 4.58 -4.62 9.92
C CYS A 85 3.24 -5.29 10.17
N VAL A 86 2.99 -6.39 9.46
CA VAL A 86 1.75 -7.15 9.62
C VAL A 86 1.91 -8.14 10.76
N LYS A 87 1.10 -8.01 11.80
CA LYS A 87 1.17 -8.86 13.00
C LYS A 87 0.31 -10.12 12.85
N ASN A 88 -0.93 -9.94 12.43
CA ASN A 88 -1.87 -11.04 12.25
C ASN A 88 -2.76 -10.76 11.06
N ILE A 89 -3.11 -11.82 10.33
CA ILE A 89 -4.07 -11.73 9.23
C ILE A 89 -5.05 -12.89 9.36
N SER A 90 -6.31 -12.66 8.97
CA SER A 90 -7.29 -13.73 8.91
C SER A 90 -6.99 -14.66 7.72
N GLU A 91 -7.52 -15.88 7.76
CA GLU A 91 -7.29 -16.86 6.69
C GLU A 91 -7.79 -16.39 5.33
N ASN A 92 -8.84 -15.58 5.32
CA ASN A 92 -9.43 -15.07 4.07
C ASN A 92 -8.91 -13.68 3.69
N PHE A 93 -7.88 -13.19 4.35
CA PHE A 93 -7.36 -11.85 4.08
C PHE A 93 -6.83 -11.73 2.67
N SER A 94 -7.24 -10.67 1.97
CA SER A 94 -6.66 -10.29 0.68
C SER A 94 -6.67 -8.77 0.53
N VAL A 95 -5.66 -8.26 -0.13
CA VAL A 95 -5.44 -6.83 -0.29
C VAL A 95 -4.85 -6.55 -1.66
N LEU A 96 -5.29 -5.46 -2.26
CA LEU A 96 -4.69 -4.93 -3.48
C LEU A 96 -3.74 -3.80 -3.09
N CYS A 97 -2.52 -3.85 -3.59
CA CYS A 97 -1.50 -2.85 -3.28
C CYS A 97 -1.05 -2.15 -4.55
N LEU A 98 -1.04 -0.83 -4.52
CA LEU A 98 -0.53 -0.01 -5.61
C LEU A 98 0.58 0.88 -5.05
N PHE A 99 1.78 0.75 -5.61
CA PHE A 99 2.94 1.55 -5.23
C PHE A 99 3.25 2.55 -6.31
N MET A 100 3.51 3.78 -5.93
CA MET A 100 3.85 4.84 -6.89
C MET A 100 5.09 5.59 -6.42
N GLU A 101 6.08 5.70 -7.31
CA GLU A 101 7.30 6.45 -7.04
C GLU A 101 6.96 7.87 -6.60
N ARG A 102 7.68 8.34 -5.61
CA ARG A 102 7.45 9.66 -5.00
C ARG A 102 7.41 10.79 -6.02
N ALA A 103 8.42 10.87 -6.89
CA ALA A 103 8.50 11.94 -7.88
C ALA A 103 7.32 11.94 -8.85
N LEU A 104 6.86 10.74 -9.22
CA LEU A 104 5.70 10.61 -10.12
C LEU A 104 4.41 11.06 -9.42
N PHE A 105 4.20 10.66 -8.19
CA PHE A 105 3.02 11.04 -7.42
C PHE A 105 2.98 12.56 -7.21
N GLU A 106 4.11 13.18 -6.94
CA GLU A 106 4.22 14.62 -6.71
C GLU A 106 3.95 15.47 -7.95
N GLN A 107 3.93 14.85 -9.15
CA GLN A 107 3.54 15.51 -10.40
C GLN A 107 2.02 15.53 -10.63
N ILE A 108 1.24 14.84 -9.81
CA ILE A 108 -0.21 14.82 -9.94
C ILE A 108 -0.76 16.23 -9.66
N PRO A 109 -1.67 16.74 -10.51
CA PRO A 109 -2.30 18.05 -10.25
C PRO A 109 -2.95 18.07 -8.86
N ASN A 110 -2.79 19.19 -8.17
CA ASN A 110 -3.28 19.38 -6.79
C ASN A 110 -2.59 18.51 -5.73
N TYR A 111 -1.38 18.03 -6.03
CA TYR A 111 -0.59 17.26 -5.06
C TYR A 111 -0.49 17.98 -3.70
N SER A 112 -0.28 19.31 -3.69
CA SER A 112 -0.14 20.06 -2.46
C SER A 112 -1.38 19.96 -1.55
N ARG A 113 -2.57 19.81 -2.12
CA ARG A 113 -3.79 19.61 -1.33
C ARG A 113 -3.79 18.25 -0.66
N PHE A 114 -3.40 17.22 -1.40
CA PHE A 114 -3.23 15.87 -0.82
C PHE A 114 -2.18 15.86 0.27
N TYR A 115 -1.06 16.49 0.02
CA TYR A 115 0.05 16.55 0.97
C TYR A 115 -0.40 17.17 2.30
N GLY A 116 -1.18 18.23 2.25
CA GLY A 116 -1.73 18.86 3.46
C GLY A 116 -2.65 17.93 4.24
N LEU A 117 -3.47 17.15 3.55
CA LEU A 117 -4.35 16.17 4.18
C LEU A 117 -3.57 14.98 4.75
N LEU A 118 -2.56 14.51 4.03
CA LEU A 118 -1.75 13.36 4.44
C LEU A 118 -0.87 13.67 5.66
N ASN A 119 -0.42 14.91 5.82
CA ASN A 119 0.44 15.29 6.93
C ASN A 119 -0.32 15.53 8.23
N GLN A 120 -1.63 15.58 8.21
CA GLN A 120 -2.44 15.76 9.42
C GLN A 120 -2.59 14.47 10.21
N THR A 121 -2.40 13.32 9.56
CA THR A 121 -2.46 12.00 10.19
C THR A 121 -1.34 11.15 9.65
N CYS A 122 -0.79 10.28 10.49
CA CYS A 122 0.27 9.35 10.07
C CYS A 122 -0.23 8.43 8.97
N ILE A 123 -1.53 8.16 8.94
CA ILE A 123 -2.13 7.21 8.00
C ILE A 123 -3.49 7.73 7.60
N SER A 124 -3.73 7.82 6.30
CA SER A 124 -5.04 8.17 5.77
C SER A 124 -5.83 6.90 5.51
N LYS A 125 -6.93 6.74 6.22
CA LYS A 125 -7.84 5.62 6.07
C LYS A 125 -9.19 6.13 5.60
N ILE A 126 -9.73 5.50 4.57
CA ILE A 126 -11.06 5.80 4.04
C ILE A 126 -11.88 4.51 4.04
N VAL A 127 -13.08 4.58 4.62
CA VAL A 127 -14.04 3.48 4.56
C VAL A 127 -14.93 3.71 3.34
N LEU A 128 -14.95 2.75 2.43
CA LEU A 128 -15.65 2.88 1.16
C LEU A 128 -17.06 2.30 1.24
N GLU A 129 -18.00 2.97 0.57
CA GLU A 129 -19.33 2.39 0.33
C GLU A 129 -19.22 1.28 -0.71
N ASN A 130 -20.21 0.38 -0.75
CA ASN A 130 -20.19 -0.77 -1.66
C ASN A 130 -19.93 -0.41 -3.11
N GLN A 131 -20.59 0.63 -3.61
CA GLN A 131 -20.43 1.05 -5.00
C GLN A 131 -19.02 1.59 -5.27
N SER A 132 -18.53 2.46 -4.38
CA SER A 132 -17.18 3.01 -4.50
C SER A 132 -16.12 1.92 -4.39
N PHE A 133 -16.31 0.96 -3.48
CA PHE A 133 -15.42 -0.18 -3.33
C PHE A 133 -15.31 -0.98 -4.63
N ARG A 134 -16.43 -1.31 -5.25
CA ARG A 134 -16.45 -2.06 -6.50
C ARG A 134 -15.80 -1.29 -7.64
N GLN A 135 -16.02 0.01 -7.72
CA GLN A 135 -15.42 0.84 -8.77
C GLN A 135 -13.90 0.88 -8.65
N ILE A 136 -13.39 1.07 -7.44
CA ILE A 136 -11.95 1.10 -7.20
C ILE A 136 -11.34 -0.27 -7.43
N GLU A 137 -11.98 -1.33 -6.95
CA GLU A 137 -11.53 -2.70 -7.15
C GLU A 137 -11.42 -3.02 -8.65
N ASN A 138 -12.45 -2.67 -9.44
CA ASN A 138 -12.43 -2.89 -10.87
C ASN A 138 -11.33 -2.09 -11.56
N THR A 139 -11.06 -0.87 -11.10
CA THR A 139 -9.99 -0.04 -11.63
C THR A 139 -8.63 -0.70 -11.41
N PHE A 140 -8.38 -1.25 -10.21
CA PHE A 140 -7.15 -1.98 -9.95
C PHE A 140 -7.01 -3.20 -10.86
N PHE A 141 -8.08 -3.95 -11.07
CA PHE A 141 -8.02 -5.13 -11.94
C PHE A 141 -7.78 -4.77 -13.40
N VAL A 142 -8.27 -3.65 -13.87
CA VAL A 142 -7.97 -3.16 -15.23
C VAL A 142 -6.47 -2.91 -15.38
N PHE A 143 -5.83 -2.33 -14.38
CA PHE A 143 -4.38 -2.11 -14.41
C PHE A 143 -3.59 -3.41 -14.35
N ALA A 144 -4.12 -4.44 -13.74
CA ALA A 144 -3.45 -5.73 -13.57
C ALA A 144 -3.58 -6.65 -14.80
N SER A 145 -4.49 -6.36 -15.71
CA SER A 145 -4.76 -7.22 -16.87
C SER A 145 -3.83 -6.94 -18.08
#